data_8cd6b9df5cbae8d441b712e05a715a55
#
_entry.id   8cd6b9df5cbae8d441b712e05a715a55
#
_cell.length_a   1.000
_cell.length_b   1.000
_cell.length_c   1.000
_cell.angle_alpha   90.00
_cell.angle_beta   90.00
_cell.angle_gamma   90.00
#
_symmetry.space_group_name_H-M   'P 1'
#
loop_
_entity.id
_entity.type
_entity.pdbx_description
1 polymer ?
#
loop_
_entity_poly.entity_id
_entity_poly.type
_entity_poly.pdbx_seq_one_letter_code
_entity_poly.pdbx_strand_id
1 'polypeptide(L)'
;MKKLNTWAATVLCAVLAACTGNDKEYDATGTFEATEVTVSAEQNGRLLAFDINEGDRVTTGQQVALIDTTQLYLKARQVGATKLVYASQRPDQSKQIAAVQQQLIKARQEQQRFAGLVKDGAANRKMLEDAESQVKVLERQLAALQSSLTTSTNSLNAQMGTADVQRLQVADELRKCHVSAPITGIVLDKYMERGEFAAIGKPLFKMADTDNMYLRAYVTTAQLKIIKIGQAVKVLADYGNGERKEYAGKVTWISAKSEFTPKTILTDDERADLVYAVKIAVKNDGYIKIGMYGEVKL
;
A
#
# COMPACT_ATOMS: atom_id res chain seq x y z
N MET A 1 -16.13 -15.67 -88.76
CA MET A 1 -16.23 -16.27 -87.43
C MET A 1 -14.92 -16.27 -86.63
N LYS A 2 -13.92 -15.45 -86.92
CA LYS A 2 -12.62 -15.38 -86.17
C LYS A 2 -12.43 -14.11 -85.31
N LYS A 3 -13.35 -13.14 -85.38
CA LYS A 3 -13.23 -11.88 -84.60
C LYS A 3 -14.04 -11.88 -83.27
N LEU A 4 -14.86 -12.90 -82.96
CA LEU A 4 -15.71 -12.95 -81.81
C LEU A 4 -14.98 -13.59 -80.57
N ASN A 5 -13.95 -14.43 -80.87
CA ASN A 5 -13.21 -15.11 -79.81
C ASN A 5 -12.11 -14.26 -79.10
N THR A 6 -11.65 -13.20 -79.73
CA THR A 6 -10.62 -12.32 -79.15
C THR A 6 -11.18 -11.33 -78.14
N TRP A 7 -12.45 -10.92 -78.27
CA TRP A 7 -13.14 -10.06 -77.33
C TRP A 7 -13.53 -10.80 -76.01
N ALA A 8 -13.90 -12.07 -76.18
CA ALA A 8 -14.20 -12.91 -74.98
C ALA A 8 -12.96 -13.21 -74.16
N ALA A 9 -11.79 -13.38 -74.79
CA ALA A 9 -10.53 -13.62 -74.04
C ALA A 9 -10.00 -12.36 -73.36
N THR A 10 -10.19 -11.16 -73.90
CA THR A 10 -9.78 -9.90 -73.23
C THR A 10 -10.67 -9.49 -72.10
N VAL A 11 -11.97 -9.79 -72.15
CA VAL A 11 -12.90 -9.55 -71.01
C VAL A 11 -12.66 -10.55 -69.90
N LEU A 12 -12.29 -11.79 -70.23
CA LEU A 12 -11.98 -12.81 -69.18
C LEU A 12 -10.65 -12.52 -68.44
N CYS A 13 -9.63 -11.94 -69.10
CA CYS A 13 -8.40 -11.48 -68.43
C CYS A 13 -8.58 -10.22 -67.60
N ALA A 14 -9.52 -9.33 -67.92
CA ALA A 14 -9.79 -8.14 -67.15
C ALA A 14 -10.54 -8.44 -65.79
N VAL A 15 -11.28 -9.54 -65.74
CA VAL A 15 -12.01 -9.98 -64.51
C VAL A 15 -11.06 -10.69 -63.50
N LEU A 16 -9.96 -11.28 -63.97
CA LEU A 16 -8.97 -11.94 -63.12
C LEU A 16 -7.94 -10.97 -62.48
N ALA A 17 -7.90 -9.72 -62.88
CA ALA A 17 -7.00 -8.70 -62.31
C ALA A 17 -7.65 -7.93 -61.11
N ALA A 18 -8.91 -8.21 -60.75
CA ALA A 18 -9.64 -7.50 -59.68
C ALA A 18 -9.55 -8.16 -58.31
N CYS A 19 -8.72 -9.20 -58.12
CA CYS A 19 -8.55 -9.90 -56.84
C CYS A 19 -7.10 -9.94 -56.36
N THR A 20 -6.43 -8.78 -56.33
CA THR A 20 -5.15 -8.67 -55.62
C THR A 20 -5.09 -7.33 -54.91
N GLY A 21 -5.46 -7.36 -53.67
CA GLY A 21 -5.35 -6.18 -52.82
C GLY A 21 -5.97 -6.45 -51.47
N ASN A 22 -5.51 -7.49 -50.79
CA ASN A 22 -5.73 -7.57 -49.35
C ASN A 22 -4.53 -6.89 -48.66
N ASP A 23 -4.38 -5.58 -48.91
CA ASP A 23 -3.49 -4.76 -48.07
C ASP A 23 -4.03 -4.83 -46.67
N LYS A 24 -3.37 -5.62 -45.79
CA LYS A 24 -3.66 -5.63 -44.37
C LYS A 24 -3.47 -4.20 -43.87
N GLU A 25 -4.56 -3.54 -43.56
CA GLU A 25 -4.61 -2.14 -43.13
C GLU A 25 -3.94 -1.94 -41.77
N TYR A 26 -3.53 -3.03 -41.08
CA TYR A 26 -2.89 -3.09 -39.77
C TYR A 26 -1.78 -4.15 -39.75
N ASP A 27 -0.82 -3.93 -38.84
CA ASP A 27 0.35 -4.80 -38.67
C ASP A 27 0.15 -5.87 -37.58
N ALA A 28 -0.59 -5.55 -36.53
CA ALA A 28 -0.87 -6.47 -35.42
C ALA A 28 -2.24 -6.19 -34.81
N THR A 29 -2.79 -7.19 -34.14
CA THR A 29 -4.10 -7.13 -33.42
C THR A 29 -3.93 -7.51 -31.98
N GLY A 30 -4.87 -7.06 -31.15
CA GLY A 30 -4.87 -7.37 -29.73
C GLY A 30 -6.15 -6.97 -29.02
N THR A 31 -6.10 -6.94 -27.70
CA THR A 31 -7.22 -6.51 -26.86
C THR A 31 -6.78 -5.39 -25.93
N PHE A 32 -7.73 -4.49 -25.63
CA PHE A 32 -7.49 -3.43 -24.65
C PHE A 32 -7.58 -3.96 -23.22
N GLU A 33 -6.55 -3.65 -22.45
CA GLU A 33 -6.43 -3.96 -21.02
C GLU A 33 -6.31 -2.65 -20.22
N ALA A 34 -6.68 -2.69 -18.96
CA ALA A 34 -6.44 -1.62 -18.00
C ALA A 34 -5.64 -2.14 -16.80
N THR A 35 -5.09 -1.22 -16.02
CA THR A 35 -4.55 -1.59 -14.69
C THR A 35 -5.71 -1.82 -13.75
N GLU A 36 -5.93 -3.07 -13.36
CA GLU A 36 -6.97 -3.48 -12.44
C GLU A 36 -6.42 -3.71 -11.05
N VAL A 37 -7.17 -3.29 -10.03
CA VAL A 37 -6.84 -3.50 -8.62
C VAL A 37 -8.06 -4.05 -7.90
N THR A 38 -7.89 -5.19 -7.23
CA THR A 38 -8.89 -5.73 -6.31
C THR A 38 -8.58 -5.22 -4.90
N VAL A 39 -9.52 -4.48 -4.33
CA VAL A 39 -9.43 -3.95 -2.97
C VAL A 39 -10.08 -4.94 -2.02
N SER A 40 -9.32 -5.40 -1.04
CA SER A 40 -9.76 -6.38 -0.04
C SER A 40 -9.81 -5.76 1.35
N ALA A 41 -10.62 -6.34 2.23
CA ALA A 41 -10.70 -5.94 3.63
C ALA A 41 -9.36 -6.19 4.35
N GLU A 42 -8.87 -5.19 5.07
CA GLU A 42 -7.68 -5.31 5.92
C GLU A 42 -8.02 -5.55 7.39
N GLN A 43 -9.32 -5.49 7.75
CA GLN A 43 -9.83 -5.74 9.08
C GLN A 43 -11.11 -6.57 9.04
N ASN A 44 -11.39 -7.26 10.16
CA ASN A 44 -12.62 -8.01 10.36
C ASN A 44 -13.72 -7.10 10.92
N GLY A 45 -14.92 -7.17 10.38
CA GLY A 45 -16.07 -6.46 10.91
C GLY A 45 -17.20 -6.32 9.92
N ARG A 46 -18.32 -5.77 10.38
CA ARG A 46 -19.47 -5.48 9.52
C ARG A 46 -19.19 -4.20 8.70
N LEU A 47 -19.57 -4.19 7.44
CA LEU A 47 -19.56 -2.98 6.61
C LEU A 47 -20.67 -2.02 7.06
N LEU A 48 -20.30 -0.92 7.71
CA LEU A 48 -21.23 0.12 8.17
C LEU A 48 -21.63 1.06 7.03
N ALA A 49 -20.69 1.34 6.14
CA ALA A 49 -20.90 2.12 4.92
C ALA A 49 -20.15 1.44 3.76
N PHE A 50 -20.79 1.44 2.59
CA PHE A 50 -20.19 1.00 1.33
C PHE A 50 -21.02 1.60 0.19
N ASP A 51 -20.76 2.89 -0.09
CA ASP A 51 -21.62 3.75 -0.88
C ASP A 51 -21.09 3.94 -2.31
N ILE A 52 -20.51 2.88 -2.90
CA ILE A 52 -20.10 2.82 -4.30
C ILE A 52 -20.91 1.77 -5.05
N ASN A 53 -21.08 1.99 -6.35
CA ASN A 53 -21.71 1.07 -7.28
C ASN A 53 -20.79 0.78 -8.46
N GLU A 54 -21.07 -0.29 -9.19
CA GLU A 54 -20.41 -0.59 -10.45
C GLU A 54 -20.62 0.55 -11.46
N GLY A 55 -19.55 0.96 -12.11
CA GLY A 55 -19.54 2.12 -13.00
C GLY A 55 -19.20 3.46 -12.34
N ASP A 56 -19.19 3.55 -11.01
CA ASP A 56 -18.84 4.78 -10.31
C ASP A 56 -17.35 5.11 -10.51
N ARG A 57 -17.07 6.41 -10.67
CA ARG A 57 -15.73 6.93 -10.74
C ARG A 57 -15.25 7.31 -9.33
N VAL A 58 -14.11 6.76 -8.93
CA VAL A 58 -13.46 7.05 -7.65
C VAL A 58 -12.06 7.60 -7.85
N THR A 59 -11.59 8.41 -6.91
CA THR A 59 -10.27 9.02 -6.94
C THR A 59 -9.36 8.38 -5.88
N THR A 60 -8.05 8.37 -6.16
CA THR A 60 -7.04 7.86 -5.22
C THR A 60 -7.21 8.49 -3.84
N GLY A 61 -7.26 7.66 -2.79
CA GLY A 61 -7.43 8.09 -1.40
C GLY A 61 -8.89 8.39 -1.00
N GLN A 62 -9.85 8.36 -1.92
CA GLN A 62 -11.26 8.51 -1.59
C GLN A 62 -11.72 7.34 -0.73
N GLN A 63 -12.28 7.63 0.45
CA GLN A 63 -12.88 6.61 1.29
C GLN A 63 -14.16 6.08 0.64
N VAL A 64 -14.26 4.77 0.50
CA VAL A 64 -15.37 4.09 -0.20
C VAL A 64 -16.13 3.14 0.70
N ALA A 65 -15.51 2.66 1.78
CA ALA A 65 -16.18 1.80 2.75
C ALA A 65 -15.69 2.09 4.17
N LEU A 66 -16.52 1.69 5.15
CA LEU A 66 -16.22 1.74 6.57
C LEU A 66 -16.59 0.41 7.21
N ILE A 67 -15.59 -0.27 7.77
CA ILE A 67 -15.75 -1.46 8.60
C ILE A 67 -15.99 -1.01 10.05
N ASP A 68 -16.77 -1.76 10.83
CA ASP A 68 -17.12 -1.42 12.22
C ASP A 68 -15.86 -1.23 13.08
N THR A 69 -15.73 -0.04 13.64
CA THR A 69 -14.59 0.38 14.46
C THR A 69 -14.86 0.28 15.96
N THR A 70 -16.06 -0.11 16.40
CA THR A 70 -16.50 -0.01 17.80
C THR A 70 -15.55 -0.73 18.75
N GLN A 71 -15.19 -1.97 18.44
CA GLN A 71 -14.30 -2.76 19.33
C GLN A 71 -12.88 -2.19 19.36
N LEU A 72 -12.37 -1.72 18.23
CA LEU A 72 -11.04 -1.12 18.14
C LEU A 72 -10.98 0.24 18.88
N TYR A 73 -12.04 1.02 18.78
CA TYR A 73 -12.16 2.28 19.53
C TYR A 73 -12.14 2.04 21.05
N LEU A 74 -12.90 1.03 21.54
CA LEU A 74 -12.90 0.65 22.95
C LEU A 74 -11.52 0.15 23.41
N LYS A 75 -10.85 -0.65 22.57
CA LYS A 75 -9.47 -1.13 22.80
C LYS A 75 -8.48 0.06 22.89
N ALA A 76 -8.60 1.05 22.00
CA ALA A 76 -7.78 2.26 22.05
C ALA A 76 -7.96 3.03 23.36
N ARG A 77 -9.20 3.16 23.83
CA ARG A 77 -9.51 3.80 25.12
C ARG A 77 -8.94 3.02 26.31
N GLN A 78 -9.02 1.69 26.28
CA GLN A 78 -8.45 0.82 27.30
C GLN A 78 -6.93 1.00 27.42
N VAL A 79 -6.22 0.98 26.29
CA VAL A 79 -4.76 1.21 26.26
C VAL A 79 -4.41 2.60 26.80
N GLY A 80 -5.20 3.64 26.43
CA GLY A 80 -5.04 4.98 26.97
C GLY A 80 -5.21 5.05 28.49
N ALA A 81 -6.22 4.36 29.03
CA ALA A 81 -6.44 4.27 30.47
C ALA A 81 -5.29 3.56 31.19
N THR A 82 -4.76 2.48 30.64
CA THR A 82 -3.60 1.76 31.17
C THR A 82 -2.37 2.67 31.29
N LYS A 83 -2.12 3.50 30.29
CA LYS A 83 -1.02 4.50 30.33
C LYS A 83 -1.20 5.50 31.48
N LEU A 84 -2.43 5.96 31.69
CA LEU A 84 -2.72 6.88 32.81
C LEU A 84 -2.49 6.22 34.18
N VAL A 85 -2.82 4.93 34.34
CA VAL A 85 -2.50 4.17 35.55
C VAL A 85 -1.00 4.17 35.81
N TYR A 86 -0.16 3.84 34.83
CA TYR A 86 1.29 3.87 35.00
C TYR A 86 1.81 5.29 35.32
N ALA A 87 1.25 6.32 34.71
CA ALA A 87 1.61 7.70 34.99
C ALA A 87 1.28 8.09 36.44
N SER A 88 0.13 7.63 36.99
CA SER A 88 -0.28 7.92 38.38
C SER A 88 0.55 7.19 39.44
N GLN A 89 1.18 6.07 39.06
CA GLN A 89 2.06 5.29 39.96
C GLN A 89 3.46 5.88 40.11
N ARG A 90 3.81 6.93 39.37
CA ARG A 90 5.12 7.58 39.48
C ARG A 90 5.32 8.15 40.88
N PRO A 91 6.39 7.75 41.59
CA PRO A 91 6.67 8.29 42.91
C PRO A 91 7.11 9.76 42.82
N ASP A 92 6.69 10.55 43.81
CA ASP A 92 7.24 11.89 43.99
C ASP A 92 8.65 11.78 44.59
N GLN A 93 9.64 11.69 43.71
CA GLN A 93 11.05 11.52 44.06
C GLN A 93 11.55 12.69 44.89
N SER A 94 11.12 13.92 44.59
CA SER A 94 11.62 15.13 45.24
C SER A 94 11.27 15.14 46.72
N LYS A 95 10.04 14.78 47.11
CA LYS A 95 9.59 14.72 48.50
C LYS A 95 10.27 13.62 49.28
N GLN A 96 10.41 12.44 48.70
CA GLN A 96 11.05 11.30 49.38
C GLN A 96 12.55 11.54 49.61
N ILE A 97 13.25 12.08 48.62
CA ILE A 97 14.67 12.42 48.71
C ILE A 97 14.88 13.56 49.72
N ALA A 98 14.05 14.61 49.68
CA ALA A 98 14.16 15.74 50.59
C ALA A 98 14.10 15.35 52.07
N ALA A 99 13.26 14.37 52.43
CA ALA A 99 13.15 13.88 53.82
C ALA A 99 14.49 13.30 54.33
N VAL A 100 15.13 12.43 53.55
CA VAL A 100 16.43 11.82 53.90
C VAL A 100 17.57 12.85 53.84
N GLN A 101 17.52 13.79 52.87
CA GLN A 101 18.49 14.88 52.79
C GLN A 101 18.47 15.78 54.05
N GLN A 102 17.30 16.10 54.58
CA GLN A 102 17.19 16.88 55.80
C GLN A 102 17.78 16.15 57.01
N GLN A 103 17.57 14.83 57.10
CA GLN A 103 18.23 14.00 58.15
C GLN A 103 19.76 14.02 58.00
N LEU A 104 20.27 13.90 56.78
CA LEU A 104 21.69 13.94 56.50
C LEU A 104 22.31 15.32 56.83
N ILE A 105 21.63 16.42 56.49
CA ILE A 105 22.06 17.78 56.84
C ILE A 105 22.20 17.90 58.35
N LYS A 106 21.21 17.46 59.14
CA LYS A 106 21.24 17.46 60.58
C LYS A 106 22.40 16.63 61.16
N ALA A 107 22.59 15.42 60.63
CA ALA A 107 23.68 14.53 61.09
C ALA A 107 25.06 15.15 60.78
N ARG A 108 25.24 15.80 59.65
CA ARG A 108 26.48 16.53 59.31
C ARG A 108 26.74 17.71 60.23
N GLN A 109 25.69 18.44 60.63
CA GLN A 109 25.82 19.53 61.61
C GLN A 109 26.27 19.01 62.95
N GLU A 110 25.70 17.88 63.46
CA GLU A 110 26.11 17.22 64.69
C GLU A 110 27.58 16.72 64.58
N GLN A 111 27.98 16.09 63.49
CA GLN A 111 29.35 15.67 63.25
C GLN A 111 30.32 16.84 63.36
N GLN A 112 30.01 17.98 62.68
CA GLN A 112 30.85 19.21 62.79
C GLN A 112 30.93 19.76 64.18
N ARG A 113 29.81 19.75 64.92
CA ARG A 113 29.79 20.18 66.34
C ARG A 113 30.70 19.32 67.22
N PHE A 114 30.56 17.98 67.13
CA PHE A 114 31.44 17.07 67.88
C PHE A 114 32.90 17.15 67.51
N ALA A 115 33.21 17.35 66.21
CA ALA A 115 34.58 17.55 65.76
C ALA A 115 35.23 18.77 66.38
N GLY A 116 34.48 19.91 66.50
CA GLY A 116 34.93 21.09 67.24
C GLY A 116 35.17 20.80 68.76
N LEU A 117 34.20 20.21 69.43
CA LEU A 117 34.28 19.89 70.87
C LEU A 117 35.44 18.93 71.21
N VAL A 118 35.69 17.91 70.31
CA VAL A 118 36.81 16.96 70.51
C VAL A 118 38.16 17.71 70.30
N LYS A 119 38.24 18.59 69.35
CA LYS A 119 39.45 19.43 69.06
C LYS A 119 39.77 20.32 70.30
N ASP A 120 38.72 20.84 70.93
CA ASP A 120 38.84 21.71 72.10
C ASP A 120 38.97 20.91 73.44
N GLY A 121 39.05 19.58 73.43
CA GLY A 121 39.16 18.71 74.58
C GLY A 121 37.85 18.57 75.40
N ALA A 122 36.71 19.08 74.89
CA ALA A 122 35.43 19.16 75.58
C ALA A 122 34.47 17.97 75.32
N ALA A 123 34.84 17.03 74.42
CA ALA A 123 34.06 15.82 74.17
C ALA A 123 34.92 14.56 74.00
N ASN A 124 34.34 13.38 74.19
CA ASN A 124 34.99 12.09 73.95
C ASN A 124 35.04 11.77 72.40
N ARG A 125 36.18 11.28 71.96
CA ARG A 125 36.41 10.86 70.54
C ARG A 125 35.36 9.88 70.02
N LYS A 126 34.87 9.00 70.89
CA LYS A 126 33.81 8.05 70.56
C LYS A 126 32.52 8.75 70.04
N MET A 127 32.17 9.92 70.62
CA MET A 127 30.99 10.70 70.17
C MET A 127 31.15 11.20 68.73
N LEU A 128 32.37 11.57 68.33
CA LEU A 128 32.67 11.95 66.95
C LEU A 128 32.59 10.74 65.98
N GLU A 129 33.19 9.60 66.42
CA GLU A 129 33.14 8.35 65.63
C GLU A 129 31.69 7.86 65.40
N ASP A 130 30.83 7.94 66.42
CA ASP A 130 29.40 7.62 66.36
C ASP A 130 28.68 8.57 65.36
N ALA A 131 28.95 9.89 65.40
CA ALA A 131 28.35 10.87 64.53
C ALA A 131 28.83 10.67 63.09
N GLU A 132 30.11 10.37 62.84
CA GLU A 132 30.64 10.01 61.54
C GLU A 132 30.00 8.75 60.94
N SER A 133 29.79 7.75 61.81
CA SER A 133 29.08 6.51 61.40
C SER A 133 27.65 6.81 60.99
N GLN A 134 26.93 7.67 61.74
CA GLN A 134 25.56 8.08 61.41
C GLN A 134 25.48 8.82 60.08
N VAL A 135 26.41 9.70 59.78
CA VAL A 135 26.50 10.38 58.45
C VAL A 135 26.68 9.36 57.33
N LYS A 136 27.60 8.41 57.46
CA LYS A 136 27.84 7.34 56.47
C LYS A 136 26.60 6.49 56.25
N VAL A 137 25.85 6.15 57.29
CA VAL A 137 24.61 5.38 57.19
C VAL A 137 23.57 6.13 56.37
N LEU A 138 23.35 7.43 56.66
CA LEU A 138 22.38 8.27 55.97
C LEU A 138 22.78 8.55 54.51
N GLU A 139 24.08 8.69 54.19
CA GLU A 139 24.59 8.80 52.84
C GLU A 139 24.28 7.54 52.02
N ARG A 140 24.52 6.35 52.59
CA ARG A 140 24.18 5.07 51.95
C ARG A 140 22.68 4.91 51.77
N GLN A 141 21.86 5.30 52.75
CA GLN A 141 20.39 5.28 52.65
C GLN A 141 19.90 6.21 51.53
N LEU A 142 20.46 7.42 51.43
CA LEU A 142 20.13 8.37 50.36
C LEU A 142 20.45 7.78 48.98
N ALA A 143 21.66 7.23 48.83
CA ALA A 143 22.08 6.62 47.58
C ALA A 143 21.20 5.42 47.18
N ALA A 144 20.86 4.56 48.15
CA ALA A 144 19.98 3.41 47.93
C ALA A 144 18.55 3.87 47.53
N LEU A 145 18.01 4.88 48.19
CA LEU A 145 16.70 5.46 47.87
C LEU A 145 16.69 6.07 46.48
N GLN A 146 17.71 6.85 46.12
CA GLN A 146 17.84 7.44 44.77
C GLN A 146 17.89 6.37 43.71
N SER A 147 18.69 5.31 43.90
CA SER A 147 18.80 4.18 42.96
C SER A 147 17.46 3.47 42.80
N SER A 148 16.76 3.17 43.90
CA SER A 148 15.44 2.51 43.89
C SER A 148 14.40 3.34 43.16
N LEU A 149 14.32 4.64 43.43
CA LEU A 149 13.38 5.57 42.76
C LEU A 149 13.68 5.72 41.27
N THR A 150 14.95 5.78 40.93
CA THR A 150 15.37 5.83 39.50
C THR A 150 14.96 4.57 38.77
N THR A 151 15.25 3.38 39.35
CA THR A 151 14.86 2.09 38.77
C THR A 151 13.34 1.96 38.62
N SER A 152 12.57 2.34 39.63
CA SER A 152 11.10 2.34 39.59
C SER A 152 10.57 3.26 38.48
N THR A 153 11.11 4.48 38.37
CA THR A 153 10.71 5.44 37.35
C THR A 153 11.06 4.95 35.95
N ASN A 154 12.24 4.38 35.77
CA ASN A 154 12.65 3.80 34.49
C ASN A 154 11.75 2.62 34.08
N SER A 155 11.38 1.75 35.02
CA SER A 155 10.43 0.67 34.79
C SER A 155 9.06 1.19 34.33
N LEU A 156 8.50 2.20 35.06
CA LEU A 156 7.24 2.82 34.67
C LEU A 156 7.30 3.52 33.31
N ASN A 157 8.42 4.19 33.00
CA ASN A 157 8.62 4.79 31.70
C ASN A 157 8.64 3.74 30.57
N ALA A 158 9.27 2.59 30.80
CA ALA A 158 9.28 1.48 29.85
C ALA A 158 7.86 0.91 29.62
N GLN A 159 7.08 0.75 30.72
CA GLN A 159 5.69 0.29 30.64
C GLN A 159 4.81 1.31 29.89
N MET A 160 4.99 2.60 30.13
CA MET A 160 4.30 3.67 29.36
C MET A 160 4.68 3.63 27.89
N GLY A 161 5.96 3.41 27.57
CA GLY A 161 6.44 3.24 26.19
C GLY A 161 5.78 2.05 25.48
N THR A 162 5.64 0.91 26.20
CA THR A 162 4.92 -0.26 25.69
C THR A 162 3.45 0.05 25.39
N ALA A 163 2.77 0.78 26.29
CA ALA A 163 1.39 1.22 26.07
C ALA A 163 1.27 2.19 24.88
N ASP A 164 2.27 3.05 24.64
CA ASP A 164 2.28 3.93 23.47
C ASP A 164 2.40 3.13 22.15
N VAL A 165 3.25 2.11 22.10
CA VAL A 165 3.35 1.21 20.94
C VAL A 165 2.03 0.48 20.70
N GLN A 166 1.40 -0.06 21.74
CA GLN A 166 0.08 -0.69 21.64
C GLN A 166 -0.97 0.28 21.09
N ARG A 167 -0.94 1.55 21.53
CA ARG A 167 -1.85 2.59 21.02
C ARG A 167 -1.64 2.85 19.54
N LEU A 168 -0.39 2.86 19.06
CA LEU A 168 -0.07 3.01 17.64
C LEU A 168 -0.57 1.82 16.81
N GLN A 169 -0.45 0.59 17.33
CA GLN A 169 -0.98 -0.61 16.67
C GLN A 169 -2.49 -0.52 16.51
N VAL A 170 -3.23 -0.16 17.57
CA VAL A 170 -4.69 0.00 17.48
C VAL A 170 -5.08 1.15 16.54
N ALA A 171 -4.30 2.22 16.50
CA ALA A 171 -4.53 3.32 15.56
C ALA A 171 -4.36 2.88 14.09
N ASP A 172 -3.39 2.01 13.80
CA ASP A 172 -3.22 1.42 12.46
C ASP A 172 -4.38 0.47 12.12
N GLU A 173 -4.82 -0.38 13.08
CA GLU A 173 -5.99 -1.23 12.92
C GLU A 173 -7.26 -0.39 12.62
N LEU A 174 -7.46 0.74 13.32
CA LEU A 174 -8.56 1.67 13.07
C LEU A 174 -8.47 2.32 11.68
N ARG A 175 -7.28 2.72 11.26
CA ARG A 175 -7.06 3.29 9.91
C ARG A 175 -7.46 2.29 8.83
N LYS A 176 -7.14 1.01 9.00
CA LYS A 176 -7.48 -0.08 8.08
C LYS A 176 -8.97 -0.39 7.99
N CYS A 177 -9.78 0.07 8.94
CA CYS A 177 -11.24 0.01 8.84
C CYS A 177 -11.81 1.02 7.83
N HIS A 178 -11.07 2.09 7.51
CA HIS A 178 -11.44 3.08 6.51
C HIS A 178 -10.87 2.66 5.16
N VAL A 179 -11.67 1.94 4.38
CA VAL A 179 -11.26 1.44 3.07
C VAL A 179 -11.27 2.57 2.06
N SER A 180 -10.15 2.79 1.39
CA SER A 180 -10.01 3.83 0.35
C SER A 180 -9.59 3.25 -0.99
N ALA A 181 -9.91 3.96 -2.07
CA ALA A 181 -9.50 3.62 -3.42
C ALA A 181 -7.98 3.82 -3.59
N PRO A 182 -7.21 2.79 -4.01
CA PRO A 182 -5.75 2.88 -4.17
C PRO A 182 -5.32 3.63 -5.44
N ILE A 183 -6.17 3.68 -6.46
CA ILE A 183 -5.94 4.37 -7.74
C ILE A 183 -7.16 5.23 -8.09
N THR A 184 -7.00 6.14 -9.05
CA THR A 184 -8.14 6.81 -9.69
C THR A 184 -8.63 5.93 -10.84
N GLY A 185 -9.96 5.71 -10.91
CA GLY A 185 -10.53 4.84 -11.94
C GLY A 185 -12.02 4.60 -11.77
N ILE A 186 -12.52 3.55 -12.41
CA ILE A 186 -13.91 3.13 -12.38
C ILE A 186 -14.04 1.82 -11.62
N VAL A 187 -15.07 1.69 -10.80
CA VAL A 187 -15.45 0.45 -10.12
C VAL A 187 -15.98 -0.53 -11.18
N LEU A 188 -15.35 -1.69 -11.30
CA LEU A 188 -15.75 -2.75 -12.25
C LEU A 188 -16.76 -3.68 -11.63
N ASP A 189 -16.42 -4.22 -10.44
CA ASP A 189 -17.21 -5.22 -9.74
C ASP A 189 -17.33 -4.88 -8.27
N LYS A 190 -18.48 -5.10 -7.68
CA LYS A 190 -18.75 -4.97 -6.26
C LYS A 190 -19.06 -6.35 -5.67
N TYR A 191 -18.21 -6.84 -4.77
CA TYR A 191 -18.29 -8.21 -4.25
C TYR A 191 -19.04 -8.33 -2.93
N MET A 192 -19.31 -7.22 -2.27
CA MET A 192 -20.00 -7.18 -0.97
C MET A 192 -20.97 -6.02 -0.89
N GLU A 193 -21.92 -6.15 0.04
CA GLU A 193 -22.92 -5.12 0.30
C GLU A 193 -22.80 -4.56 1.73
N ARG A 194 -23.34 -3.35 1.92
CA ARG A 194 -23.47 -2.74 3.24
C ARG A 194 -24.23 -3.66 4.19
N GLY A 195 -23.73 -3.87 5.39
CA GLY A 195 -24.30 -4.74 6.41
C GLY A 195 -23.71 -6.14 6.44
N GLU A 196 -23.00 -6.58 5.40
CA GLU A 196 -22.30 -7.86 5.38
C GLU A 196 -21.04 -7.84 6.26
N PHE A 197 -20.58 -9.03 6.64
CA PHE A 197 -19.37 -9.19 7.43
C PHE A 197 -18.16 -9.41 6.53
N ALA A 198 -17.22 -8.47 6.56
CA ALA A 198 -15.94 -8.57 5.87
C ALA A 198 -14.92 -9.27 6.77
N ALA A 199 -14.23 -10.27 6.21
CA ALA A 199 -13.08 -10.90 6.83
C ALA A 199 -11.79 -10.39 6.18
N ILE A 200 -10.68 -10.38 6.92
CA ILE A 200 -9.37 -9.99 6.38
C ILE A 200 -9.04 -10.80 5.12
N GLY A 201 -8.65 -10.10 4.05
CA GLY A 201 -8.33 -10.68 2.74
C GLY A 201 -9.54 -10.90 1.83
N LYS A 202 -10.78 -10.75 2.32
CA LYS A 202 -11.97 -10.88 1.48
C LYS A 202 -12.06 -9.69 0.51
N PRO A 203 -12.20 -9.92 -0.81
CA PRO A 203 -12.36 -8.85 -1.78
C PRO A 203 -13.66 -8.09 -1.52
N LEU A 204 -13.59 -6.76 -1.56
CA LEU A 204 -14.71 -5.85 -1.40
C LEU A 204 -15.21 -5.36 -2.75
N PHE A 205 -14.30 -4.90 -3.59
CA PHE A 205 -14.60 -4.41 -4.94
C PHE A 205 -13.35 -4.49 -5.83
N LYS A 206 -13.58 -4.40 -7.13
CA LYS A 206 -12.54 -4.33 -8.16
C LYS A 206 -12.66 -3.02 -8.90
N MET A 207 -11.55 -2.39 -9.21
CA MET A 207 -11.52 -1.13 -9.95
C MET A 207 -10.41 -1.13 -10.99
N ALA A 208 -10.53 -0.26 -12.00
CA ALA A 208 -9.54 -0.12 -13.07
C ALA A 208 -9.29 1.34 -13.42
N ASP A 209 -8.03 1.65 -13.79
CA ASP A 209 -7.67 2.91 -14.45
C ASP A 209 -8.07 2.81 -15.93
N THR A 210 -9.27 3.27 -16.24
CA THR A 210 -9.80 3.27 -17.62
C THR A 210 -9.36 4.49 -18.42
N ASP A 211 -8.69 5.46 -17.85
CA ASP A 211 -8.16 6.63 -18.56
C ASP A 211 -6.84 6.31 -19.27
N ASN A 212 -6.02 5.45 -18.66
CA ASN A 212 -4.73 5.02 -19.19
C ASN A 212 -4.80 3.52 -19.49
N MET A 213 -5.14 3.19 -20.69
CA MET A 213 -5.30 1.80 -21.13
C MET A 213 -4.07 1.30 -21.91
N TYR A 214 -4.00 0.02 -22.08
CA TYR A 214 -2.98 -0.63 -22.90
C TYR A 214 -3.65 -1.51 -23.96
N LEU A 215 -3.21 -1.39 -25.20
CA LEU A 215 -3.47 -2.44 -26.19
C LEU A 215 -2.40 -3.51 -26.02
N ARG A 216 -2.80 -4.73 -25.65
CA ARG A 216 -1.94 -5.91 -25.69
C ARG A 216 -2.06 -6.53 -27.07
N ALA A 217 -1.16 -6.15 -27.97
CA ALA A 217 -1.11 -6.64 -29.32
C ALA A 217 -0.08 -7.77 -29.46
N TYR A 218 -0.25 -8.59 -30.50
CA TYR A 218 0.62 -9.72 -30.79
C TYR A 218 1.33 -9.50 -32.10
N VAL A 219 2.66 -9.49 -32.07
CA VAL A 219 3.53 -9.28 -33.23
C VAL A 219 4.31 -10.55 -33.56
N THR A 220 4.59 -10.74 -34.86
CA THR A 220 5.43 -11.84 -35.35
C THR A 220 6.91 -11.57 -35.13
N THR A 221 7.75 -12.60 -35.25
CA THR A 221 9.21 -12.48 -35.19
C THR A 221 9.75 -11.49 -36.25
N ALA A 222 9.11 -11.39 -37.42
CA ALA A 222 9.51 -10.46 -38.46
C ALA A 222 9.27 -8.99 -38.07
N GLN A 223 8.15 -8.73 -37.41
CA GLN A 223 7.79 -7.39 -36.93
C GLN A 223 8.61 -6.94 -35.72
N LEU A 224 9.12 -7.88 -34.88
CA LEU A 224 10.04 -7.55 -33.79
C LEU A 224 11.30 -6.79 -34.22
N LYS A 225 11.73 -6.91 -35.48
CA LYS A 225 12.91 -6.20 -35.97
C LYS A 225 12.70 -4.70 -36.10
N ILE A 226 11.46 -4.27 -36.29
CA ILE A 226 11.10 -2.87 -36.56
C ILE A 226 10.48 -2.18 -35.36
N ILE A 227 9.93 -2.93 -34.36
CA ILE A 227 9.30 -2.35 -33.22
C ILE A 227 10.31 -2.09 -32.09
N LYS A 228 10.21 -0.91 -31.43
CA LYS A 228 11.08 -0.50 -30.34
C LYS A 228 10.26 0.05 -29.17
N ILE A 229 10.76 -0.18 -27.95
CA ILE A 229 10.20 0.47 -26.76
C ILE A 229 10.35 1.99 -26.92
N GLY A 230 9.26 2.72 -26.63
CA GLY A 230 9.19 4.17 -26.79
C GLY A 230 8.69 4.64 -28.15
N GLN A 231 8.54 3.74 -29.14
CA GLN A 231 8.04 4.07 -30.48
C GLN A 231 6.59 4.55 -30.41
N ALA A 232 6.29 5.64 -31.13
CA ALA A 232 4.92 6.09 -31.34
C ALA A 232 4.29 5.25 -32.47
N VAL A 233 3.07 4.79 -32.25
CA VAL A 233 2.30 3.95 -33.19
C VAL A 233 0.86 4.45 -33.24
N LYS A 234 0.15 4.08 -34.32
CA LYS A 234 -1.28 4.34 -34.46
C LYS A 234 -2.06 3.11 -34.00
N VAL A 235 -2.99 3.34 -33.08
CA VAL A 235 -3.88 2.31 -32.54
C VAL A 235 -5.28 2.57 -33.06
N LEU A 236 -5.89 1.54 -33.59
CA LEU A 236 -7.25 1.57 -34.16
C LEU A 236 -8.16 0.75 -33.24
N ALA A 237 -9.16 1.38 -32.67
CA ALA A 237 -10.21 0.68 -31.91
C ALA A 237 -11.42 0.45 -32.79
N ASP A 238 -12.07 -0.70 -32.63
CA ASP A 238 -13.32 -1.01 -33.30
C ASP A 238 -14.40 0.01 -32.88
N TYR A 239 -14.98 0.72 -33.87
CA TYR A 239 -16.01 1.74 -33.67
C TYR A 239 -17.41 1.25 -34.03
N GLY A 240 -17.53 0.00 -34.47
CA GLY A 240 -18.78 -0.61 -34.95
C GLY A 240 -19.00 -0.38 -36.43
N ASN A 241 -19.86 -1.21 -37.05
CA ASN A 241 -20.19 -1.15 -38.51
C ASN A 241 -18.99 -1.14 -39.45
N GLY A 242 -17.84 -1.65 -39.00
CA GLY A 242 -16.59 -1.62 -39.79
C GLY A 242 -15.82 -0.31 -39.73
N GLU A 243 -16.30 0.68 -38.97
CA GLU A 243 -15.59 1.91 -38.69
C GLU A 243 -14.51 1.71 -37.63
N ARG A 244 -13.42 2.46 -37.69
CA ARG A 244 -12.31 2.42 -36.77
C ARG A 244 -11.98 3.80 -36.26
N LYS A 245 -11.76 3.93 -34.93
CA LYS A 245 -11.32 5.17 -34.33
C LYS A 245 -9.83 5.12 -34.01
N GLU A 246 -9.10 6.11 -34.53
CA GLU A 246 -7.64 6.20 -34.38
C GLU A 246 -7.27 6.87 -33.02
N TYR A 247 -6.30 6.27 -32.34
CA TYR A 247 -5.68 6.78 -31.12
C TYR A 247 -4.16 6.80 -31.27
N ALA A 248 -3.51 7.78 -30.65
CA ALA A 248 -2.07 7.78 -30.52
C ALA A 248 -1.63 6.77 -29.46
N GLY A 249 -0.76 5.84 -29.83
CA GLY A 249 -0.20 4.84 -28.93
C GLY A 249 1.31 4.99 -28.78
N LYS A 250 1.84 4.49 -27.67
CA LYS A 250 3.28 4.38 -27.43
C LYS A 250 3.63 2.99 -26.93
N VAL A 251 4.60 2.34 -27.58
CA VAL A 251 5.10 1.03 -27.14
C VAL A 251 5.80 1.16 -25.80
N THR A 252 5.30 0.47 -24.78
CA THR A 252 5.83 0.54 -23.41
C THR A 252 6.56 -0.74 -23.00
N TRP A 253 6.20 -1.87 -23.58
CA TRP A 253 6.78 -3.15 -23.24
C TRP A 253 6.68 -4.14 -24.41
N ILE A 254 7.69 -5.00 -24.50
CA ILE A 254 7.77 -6.10 -25.47
C ILE A 254 8.11 -7.36 -24.68
N SER A 255 7.37 -8.44 -24.87
CA SER A 255 7.59 -9.71 -24.19
C SER A 255 8.95 -10.31 -24.58
N ALA A 256 9.69 -10.78 -23.56
CA ALA A 256 10.91 -11.56 -23.76
C ALA A 256 10.63 -13.05 -24.08
N LYS A 257 9.37 -13.49 -23.94
CA LYS A 257 8.94 -14.87 -24.21
C LYS A 257 7.90 -14.86 -25.33
N SER A 258 7.98 -15.85 -26.20
CA SER A 258 6.94 -16.09 -27.20
C SER A 258 5.68 -16.67 -26.52
N GLU A 259 4.53 -16.31 -27.06
CA GLU A 259 3.23 -16.87 -26.71
C GLU A 259 2.68 -17.60 -27.93
N PHE A 260 1.83 -18.60 -27.71
CA PHE A 260 1.08 -19.23 -28.81
C PHE A 260 -0.16 -18.40 -29.08
N THR A 261 -0.47 -18.16 -30.36
CA THR A 261 -1.76 -17.56 -30.69
C THR A 261 -2.89 -18.48 -30.21
N PRO A 262 -3.87 -17.97 -29.44
CA PRO A 262 -5.03 -18.78 -29.05
C PRO A 262 -5.94 -19.01 -30.25
N LYS A 263 -5.53 -19.85 -31.19
CA LYS A 263 -6.38 -20.36 -32.25
C LYS A 263 -6.81 -21.78 -31.89
N THR A 264 -8.11 -22.03 -31.94
CA THR A 264 -8.65 -23.38 -31.93
C THR A 264 -8.18 -24.06 -33.20
N ILE A 265 -7.28 -25.01 -33.10
CA ILE A 265 -6.68 -25.72 -34.24
C ILE A 265 -7.76 -26.58 -34.89
N LEU A 266 -8.07 -26.32 -36.13
CA LEU A 266 -9.01 -27.12 -36.94
C LEU A 266 -8.35 -27.99 -38.04
N THR A 267 -7.03 -27.83 -38.30
CA THR A 267 -6.30 -28.62 -39.31
C THR A 267 -4.82 -28.77 -38.95
N ASP A 268 -4.21 -29.90 -39.36
CA ASP A 268 -2.84 -30.30 -39.06
C ASP A 268 -1.75 -29.41 -39.73
N ASP A 269 -2.07 -28.49 -40.62
CA ASP A 269 -1.11 -27.67 -41.38
C ASP A 269 -0.88 -26.25 -40.81
N GLU A 270 -1.66 -25.78 -39.86
CA GLU A 270 -1.42 -24.50 -39.20
C GLU A 270 -0.52 -24.69 -37.93
N ARG A 271 0.79 -24.77 -38.15
CA ARG A 271 1.74 -24.55 -37.05
C ARG A 271 1.46 -23.22 -36.41
N ALA A 272 1.14 -23.22 -35.11
CA ALA A 272 0.96 -22.02 -34.33
C ALA A 272 2.18 -21.10 -34.52
N ASP A 273 2.02 -19.99 -35.22
CA ASP A 273 3.08 -19.01 -35.38
C ASP A 273 3.39 -18.45 -33.98
N LEU A 274 4.68 -18.53 -33.61
CA LEU A 274 5.15 -17.91 -32.38
C LEU A 274 4.98 -16.39 -32.49
N VAL A 275 4.23 -15.82 -31.57
CA VAL A 275 4.01 -14.38 -31.48
C VAL A 275 4.57 -13.83 -30.17
N TYR A 276 4.82 -12.54 -30.15
CA TYR A 276 5.32 -11.83 -28.97
C TYR A 276 4.30 -10.76 -28.59
N ALA A 277 3.92 -10.77 -27.30
CA ALA A 277 3.03 -9.76 -26.78
C ALA A 277 3.75 -8.40 -26.65
N VAL A 278 3.08 -7.35 -27.08
CA VAL A 278 3.54 -5.96 -27.00
C VAL A 278 2.47 -5.14 -26.28
N LYS A 279 2.85 -4.36 -25.26
CA LYS A 279 1.95 -3.41 -24.63
C LYS A 279 2.15 -2.02 -25.19
N ILE A 280 1.08 -1.43 -25.63
CA ILE A 280 1.03 -0.10 -26.23
C ILE A 280 0.12 0.76 -25.36
N ALA A 281 0.68 1.76 -24.67
CA ALA A 281 -0.09 2.69 -23.86
C ALA A 281 -0.93 3.60 -24.76
N VAL A 282 -2.20 3.75 -24.40
CA VAL A 282 -3.20 4.55 -25.12
C VAL A 282 -3.97 5.40 -24.12
N LYS A 283 -4.12 6.69 -24.39
CA LYS A 283 -5.01 7.56 -23.64
C LYS A 283 -6.45 7.38 -24.10
N ASN A 284 -7.30 6.92 -23.18
CA ASN A 284 -8.72 6.70 -23.48
C ASN A 284 -9.53 8.01 -23.34
N ASP A 285 -10.49 8.19 -24.22
CA ASP A 285 -11.47 9.27 -24.16
C ASP A 285 -12.83 8.83 -23.57
N GLY A 286 -12.87 7.62 -22.98
CA GLY A 286 -14.06 7.01 -22.41
C GLY A 286 -14.77 6.01 -23.33
N TYR A 287 -14.39 5.93 -24.60
CA TYR A 287 -14.98 5.00 -25.56
C TYR A 287 -14.40 3.58 -25.41
N ILE A 288 -13.07 3.44 -25.33
CA ILE A 288 -12.40 2.14 -25.25
C ILE A 288 -12.84 1.42 -23.97
N LYS A 289 -13.20 0.15 -24.09
CA LYS A 289 -13.56 -0.73 -22.97
C LYS A 289 -12.55 -1.87 -22.83
N ILE A 290 -12.41 -2.37 -21.60
CA ILE A 290 -11.58 -3.55 -21.30
C ILE A 290 -12.10 -4.74 -22.12
N GLY A 291 -11.20 -5.48 -22.78
CA GLY A 291 -11.54 -6.61 -23.65
C GLY A 291 -11.96 -6.24 -25.07
N MET A 292 -12.11 -4.95 -25.41
CA MET A 292 -12.37 -4.51 -26.78
C MET A 292 -11.20 -4.87 -27.69
N TYR A 293 -11.48 -5.27 -28.93
CA TYR A 293 -10.44 -5.51 -29.95
C TYR A 293 -9.84 -4.20 -30.44
N GLY A 294 -8.56 -4.26 -30.71
CA GLY A 294 -7.82 -3.17 -31.32
C GLY A 294 -6.76 -3.67 -32.26
N GLU A 295 -6.38 -2.80 -33.18
CA GLU A 295 -5.36 -3.03 -34.19
C GLU A 295 -4.27 -1.98 -34.05
N VAL A 296 -3.06 -2.30 -34.45
CA VAL A 296 -1.96 -1.35 -34.46
C VAL A 296 -1.31 -1.29 -35.80
N LYS A 297 -0.98 -0.07 -36.23
CA LYS A 297 -0.12 0.22 -37.36
C LYS A 297 1.22 0.73 -36.84
N LEU A 298 2.28 -0.03 -37.14
CA LEU A 298 3.65 0.17 -36.66
C LEU A 298 4.41 1.26 -37.39
#